data_dda2c95daead4732fc8442cbdad0d751
#
_entry.id   dda2c95daead4732fc8442cbdad0d751
#
_cell.length_a   1.000
_cell.length_b   1.000
_cell.length_c   1.000
_cell.angle_alpha   90.00
_cell.angle_beta   90.00
_cell.angle_gamma   90.00
#
_symmetry.space_group_name_H-M   'P 1'
#
loop_
_entity.id
_entity.type
_entity.pdbx_description
1 polymer ?
#
loop_
_entity_poly.entity_id
_entity_poly.type
_entity_poly.pdbx_seq_one_letter_code
_entity_poly.pdbx_strand_id
1 'polypeptide(L)'
;QPAPHITSPVERILIEKSARRMTIFQADGNPRVMRIALGFAPEGDKARQGDGKTPEGVFRIDRLNPKSQFHLSLGLDYPRPADRARARAAGVNPGGDIMIHGQPNQVPEGYRVKGDWTAGCIAVTNPEVAEIFAHTKIGTEVEIRP
;
A
#
# COMPACT_ATOMS: atom_id res chain seq x y z
N GLN A 1 -2.73 1.90 27.48
CA GLN A 1 -3.83 2.04 26.53
C GLN A 1 -3.52 1.27 25.26
N PRO A 2 -4.25 0.22 24.93
CA PRO A 2 -3.97 -0.50 23.70
C PRO A 2 -4.24 0.41 22.49
N ALA A 3 -3.44 0.21 21.44
CA ALA A 3 -3.67 0.90 20.19
C ALA A 3 -5.02 0.50 19.62
N PRO A 4 -5.74 1.41 18.93
CA PRO A 4 -7.00 1.05 18.29
C PRO A 4 -6.75 -0.01 17.22
N HIS A 5 -7.67 -0.95 17.10
CA HIS A 5 -7.60 -2.03 16.13
C HIS A 5 -8.72 -1.89 15.10
N ILE A 6 -8.54 -2.57 13.97
CA ILE A 6 -9.60 -2.69 12.98
C ILE A 6 -10.52 -3.81 13.45
N THR A 7 -11.77 -3.47 13.74
CA THR A 7 -12.76 -4.40 14.30
C THR A 7 -14.02 -4.52 13.43
N SER A 8 -14.08 -3.76 12.34
CA SER A 8 -15.23 -3.71 11.44
C SER A 8 -14.73 -3.61 10.00
N PRO A 9 -15.59 -3.75 8.98
CA PRO A 9 -15.16 -3.68 7.60
C PRO A 9 -14.47 -2.35 7.28
N VAL A 10 -13.39 -2.43 6.52
CA VAL A 10 -12.66 -1.26 6.04
C VAL A 10 -13.50 -0.58 4.96
N GLU A 11 -13.72 0.73 5.10
CA GLU A 11 -14.49 1.51 4.13
C GLU A 11 -13.60 2.18 3.10
N ARG A 12 -12.47 2.72 3.53
CA ARG A 12 -11.47 3.30 2.62
C ARG A 12 -10.14 3.44 3.33
N ILE A 13 -9.10 3.63 2.54
CA ILE A 13 -7.72 3.79 3.02
C ILE A 13 -7.17 5.09 2.47
N LEU A 14 -6.53 5.88 3.33
CA LEU A 14 -5.86 7.12 2.95
C LEU A 14 -4.37 7.01 3.25
N ILE A 15 -3.54 7.23 2.23
CA ILE A 15 -2.09 7.21 2.36
C ILE A 15 -1.57 8.62 2.10
N GLU A 16 -0.83 9.15 3.07
CA GLU A 16 -0.17 10.45 2.98
C GLU A 16 1.33 10.21 2.97
N LYS A 17 1.95 10.36 1.79
CA LYS A 17 3.33 9.93 1.57
C LYS A 17 4.32 10.73 2.38
N SER A 18 4.24 12.05 2.36
CA SER A 18 5.18 12.90 3.10
C SER A 18 5.14 12.65 4.61
N ALA A 19 3.97 12.31 5.13
CA ALA A 19 3.79 12.02 6.56
C ALA A 19 4.15 10.56 6.90
N ARG A 20 4.38 9.70 5.91
CA ARG A 20 4.57 8.25 6.09
C ARG A 20 3.45 7.64 6.91
N ARG A 21 2.21 8.02 6.59
CA ARG A 21 1.03 7.66 7.38
C ARG A 21 -0.04 7.04 6.50
N MET A 22 -0.61 5.94 6.99
CA MET A 22 -1.77 5.31 6.38
C MET A 22 -2.89 5.29 7.39
N THR A 23 -4.06 5.80 7.00
CA THR A 23 -5.25 5.83 7.85
C THR A 23 -6.28 4.88 7.27
N ILE A 24 -6.72 3.95 8.10
CA ILE A 24 -7.73 2.96 7.75
C ILE A 24 -9.05 3.42 8.36
N PHE A 25 -10.02 3.78 7.50
CA PHE A 25 -11.36 4.15 7.93
C PHE A 25 -12.23 2.90 7.93
N GLN A 26 -12.87 2.63 9.05
CA GLN A 26 -13.70 1.44 9.21
C GLN A 26 -15.16 1.83 9.48
N ALA A 27 -16.06 0.88 9.24
CA ALA A 27 -17.50 1.11 9.34
C ALA A 27 -17.94 1.52 10.75
N ASP A 28 -17.39 0.84 11.76
CA ASP A 28 -17.65 1.14 13.17
C ASP A 28 -16.33 1.30 13.90
N GLY A 29 -16.24 2.36 14.69
CA GLY A 29 -15.04 2.61 15.48
C GLY A 29 -14.14 3.69 14.88
N ASN A 30 -13.10 4.01 15.61
CA ASN A 30 -12.16 5.06 15.23
C ASN A 30 -11.27 4.61 14.10
N PRO A 31 -10.77 5.53 13.26
CA PRO A 31 -9.77 5.19 12.25
C PRO A 31 -8.50 4.62 12.88
N ARG A 32 -7.92 3.64 12.22
CA ARG A 32 -6.64 3.06 12.61
C ARG A 32 -5.53 3.74 11.82
N VAL A 33 -4.56 4.33 12.51
CA VAL A 33 -3.44 5.01 11.88
C VAL A 33 -2.19 4.15 12.00
N MET A 34 -1.44 4.02 10.90
CA MET A 34 -0.24 3.20 10.82
C MET A 34 0.89 3.97 10.17
N ARG A 35 2.12 3.71 10.65
CA ARG A 35 3.32 4.20 9.99
C ARG A 35 3.66 3.27 8.83
N ILE A 36 4.12 3.84 7.72
CA ILE A 36 4.40 3.08 6.50
C ILE A 36 5.80 3.33 5.97
N ALA A 37 6.29 2.37 5.19
CA ALA A 37 7.44 2.55 4.32
C ALA A 37 6.94 2.61 2.87
N LEU A 38 7.64 3.35 2.04
CA LEU A 38 7.28 3.62 0.65
C LEU A 38 8.37 3.14 -0.30
N GLY A 39 8.20 3.43 -1.59
CA GLY A 39 9.24 3.21 -2.59
C GLY A 39 10.50 3.99 -2.26
N PHE A 40 11.65 3.52 -2.75
CA PHE A 40 12.95 4.09 -2.38
C PHE A 40 13.18 5.51 -2.90
N ALA A 41 12.34 6.02 -3.80
CA ALA A 41 12.36 7.41 -4.28
C ALA A 41 10.92 7.94 -4.29
N PRO A 42 10.31 8.16 -3.09
CA PRO A 42 8.87 8.31 -2.99
C PRO A 42 8.29 9.63 -3.46
N GLU A 43 9.11 10.67 -3.63
CA GLU A 43 8.62 11.97 -4.05
C GLU A 43 8.14 11.94 -5.49
N GLY A 44 6.92 12.41 -5.72
CA GLY A 44 6.31 12.46 -7.05
C GLY A 44 5.54 11.21 -7.40
N ASP A 45 4.75 11.31 -8.47
CA ASP A 45 3.92 10.21 -8.94
C ASP A 45 4.76 9.19 -9.70
N LYS A 46 4.39 7.91 -9.57
CA LYS A 46 5.03 6.84 -10.31
C LYS A 46 4.75 6.99 -11.81
N ALA A 47 5.81 6.93 -12.62
CA ALA A 47 5.71 7.07 -14.07
C ALA A 47 6.15 5.81 -14.81
N ARG A 48 7.10 5.05 -14.26
CA ARG A 48 7.66 3.89 -14.95
C ARG A 48 8.20 2.85 -13.98
N GLN A 49 8.33 1.64 -14.47
CA GLN A 49 8.93 0.55 -13.71
C GLN A 49 10.36 0.91 -13.31
N GLY A 50 10.72 0.62 -12.07
CA GLY A 50 12.06 0.82 -11.56
C GLY A 50 12.36 2.24 -11.06
N ASP A 51 11.39 3.16 -11.12
CA ASP A 51 11.62 4.53 -10.64
C ASP A 51 11.59 4.67 -9.10
N GLY A 52 11.20 3.61 -8.39
CA GLY A 52 11.17 3.63 -6.93
C GLY A 52 10.09 4.51 -6.33
N LYS A 53 9.14 4.94 -7.13
CA LYS A 53 8.06 5.82 -6.68
C LYS A 53 6.82 5.03 -6.35
N THR A 54 6.11 5.48 -5.32
CA THR A 54 4.76 5.01 -5.00
C THR A 54 3.78 5.92 -5.74
N PRO A 55 2.82 5.36 -6.50
CA PRO A 55 1.92 6.18 -7.31
C PRO A 55 1.01 7.05 -6.45
N GLU A 56 0.51 8.14 -7.04
CA GLU A 56 -0.42 9.06 -6.40
C GLU A 56 -1.75 9.03 -7.13
N GLY A 57 -2.84 9.20 -6.41
CA GLY A 57 -4.18 9.22 -6.95
C GLY A 57 -5.12 8.31 -6.19
N VAL A 58 -6.25 7.97 -6.82
CA VAL A 58 -7.26 7.11 -6.24
C VAL A 58 -7.22 5.75 -6.93
N PHE A 59 -7.05 4.71 -6.14
CA PHE A 59 -6.95 3.33 -6.61
C PHE A 59 -7.98 2.47 -5.90
N ARG A 60 -8.09 1.21 -6.32
CA ARG A 60 -8.95 0.22 -5.69
C ARG A 60 -8.16 -1.03 -5.39
N ILE A 61 -8.48 -1.71 -4.30
CA ILE A 61 -7.95 -3.04 -4.03
C ILE A 61 -8.53 -4.00 -5.07
N ASP A 62 -7.68 -4.67 -5.84
CA ASP A 62 -8.13 -5.60 -6.87
C ASP A 62 -7.66 -7.04 -6.64
N ARG A 63 -6.78 -7.27 -5.67
CA ARG A 63 -6.25 -8.60 -5.37
C ARG A 63 -5.97 -8.75 -3.88
N LEU A 64 -6.19 -9.96 -3.37
CA LEU A 64 -5.80 -10.34 -2.01
C LEU A 64 -4.93 -11.59 -2.12
N ASN A 65 -3.69 -11.52 -1.66
CA ASN A 65 -2.75 -12.63 -1.75
C ASN A 65 -2.31 -13.09 -0.36
N PRO A 66 -2.81 -14.24 0.13
CA PRO A 66 -2.42 -14.78 1.43
C PRO A 66 -1.06 -15.48 1.41
N LYS A 67 -0.45 -15.65 0.22
CA LYS A 67 0.83 -16.35 0.06
C LYS A 67 1.90 -15.41 -0.47
N SER A 68 1.92 -14.19 0.02
CA SER A 68 2.86 -13.17 -0.40
C SER A 68 4.26 -13.44 0.11
N GLN A 69 5.27 -12.99 -0.65
CA GLN A 69 6.66 -12.96 -0.18
C GLN A 69 6.87 -11.95 0.94
N PHE A 70 5.86 -11.12 1.21
CA PHE A 70 5.86 -10.08 2.23
C PHE A 70 4.72 -10.31 3.22
N HIS A 71 4.56 -11.54 3.66
CA HIS A 71 3.56 -12.02 4.60
C HIS A 71 2.16 -12.08 3.96
N LEU A 72 1.49 -10.95 3.81
CA LEU A 72 0.19 -10.81 3.14
C LEU A 72 0.25 -9.59 2.23
N SER A 73 -0.49 -9.61 1.12
CA SER A 73 -0.51 -8.48 0.19
C SER A 73 -1.92 -8.15 -0.26
N LEU A 74 -2.22 -6.84 -0.32
CA LEU A 74 -3.43 -6.31 -0.93
C LEU A 74 -2.98 -5.52 -2.15
N GLY A 75 -3.34 -5.99 -3.35
CA GLY A 75 -2.93 -5.36 -4.60
C GLY A 75 -3.82 -4.19 -4.98
N LEU A 76 -3.19 -3.11 -5.48
CA LEU A 76 -3.89 -1.97 -6.03
C LEU A 76 -4.01 -2.12 -7.54
N ASP A 77 -4.99 -1.43 -8.12
CA ASP A 77 -5.26 -1.50 -9.58
C ASP A 77 -4.35 -0.58 -10.40
N TYR A 78 -3.13 -0.35 -9.94
CA TYR A 78 -2.10 0.34 -10.72
C TYR A 78 -1.41 -0.65 -11.67
N PRO A 79 -1.18 -0.33 -12.95
CA PRO A 79 -1.52 0.91 -13.62
C PRO A 79 -2.99 0.98 -14.03
N ARG A 80 -3.61 2.14 -13.80
CA ARG A 80 -4.95 2.43 -14.31
C ARG A 80 -4.85 2.77 -15.81
N PRO A 81 -5.98 2.84 -16.55
CA PRO A 81 -5.94 3.23 -17.97
C PRO A 81 -5.19 4.52 -18.24
N ALA A 82 -5.35 5.54 -17.38
CA ALA A 82 -4.63 6.81 -17.52
C ALA A 82 -3.12 6.64 -17.35
N ASP A 83 -2.70 5.81 -16.40
CA ASP A 83 -1.27 5.51 -16.16
C ASP A 83 -0.66 4.79 -17.36
N ARG A 84 -1.40 3.84 -17.95
CA ARG A 84 -0.96 3.11 -19.15
C ARG A 84 -0.83 4.02 -20.34
N ALA A 85 -1.81 4.93 -20.54
CA ALA A 85 -1.79 5.88 -21.66
C ALA A 85 -0.59 6.82 -21.56
N ARG A 86 -0.34 7.34 -20.36
CA ARG A 86 0.79 8.23 -20.12
C ARG A 86 2.12 7.52 -20.37
N ALA A 87 2.27 6.29 -19.90
CA ALA A 87 3.49 5.49 -20.11
C ALA A 87 3.69 5.17 -21.59
N ARG A 88 2.62 4.83 -22.30
CA ARG A 88 2.69 4.56 -23.74
C ARG A 88 3.16 5.80 -24.49
N ALA A 89 2.62 6.97 -24.15
CA ALA A 89 3.02 8.23 -24.77
C ALA A 89 4.50 8.55 -24.51
N ALA A 90 5.01 8.15 -23.36
CA ALA A 90 6.42 8.34 -22.99
C ALA A 90 7.34 7.22 -23.48
N GLY A 91 6.79 6.15 -24.04
CA GLY A 91 7.57 5.01 -24.53
C GLY A 91 8.18 4.17 -23.41
N VAL A 92 7.55 4.11 -22.26
CA VAL A 92 8.07 3.36 -21.09
C VAL A 92 7.04 2.38 -20.57
N ASN A 93 7.51 1.40 -19.78
CA ASN A 93 6.65 0.47 -19.05
C ASN A 93 6.23 1.11 -17.72
N PRO A 94 4.93 1.23 -17.44
CA PRO A 94 4.49 1.87 -16.19
C PRO A 94 4.83 1.08 -14.94
N GLY A 95 5.18 -0.20 -15.06
CA GLY A 95 5.32 -1.12 -13.94
C GLY A 95 3.98 -1.64 -13.47
N GLY A 96 3.98 -2.29 -12.31
CA GLY A 96 2.78 -2.87 -11.72
C GLY A 96 3.10 -3.42 -10.33
N ASP A 97 2.24 -4.31 -9.83
CA ASP A 97 2.40 -4.96 -8.53
C ASP A 97 2.63 -3.96 -7.40
N ILE A 98 1.83 -2.90 -7.40
CA ILE A 98 1.78 -1.97 -6.27
C ILE A 98 0.81 -2.55 -5.24
N MET A 99 1.34 -2.83 -4.05
CA MET A 99 0.61 -3.55 -3.01
C MET A 99 0.83 -2.91 -1.65
N ILE A 100 -0.13 -3.12 -0.77
CA ILE A 100 0.05 -2.91 0.68
C ILE A 100 0.44 -4.29 1.21
N HIS A 101 1.60 -4.37 1.88
CA HIS A 101 2.12 -5.67 2.34
C HIS A 101 2.89 -5.55 3.65
N GLY A 102 3.25 -6.69 4.20
CA GLY A 102 4.07 -6.77 5.41
C GLY A 102 5.56 -6.77 5.12
N GLN A 103 6.32 -7.35 6.03
CA GLN A 103 7.78 -7.41 5.94
C GLN A 103 8.22 -8.61 5.09
N PRO A 104 9.44 -8.60 4.51
CA PRO A 104 9.94 -9.75 3.77
C PRO A 104 9.93 -11.01 4.64
N ASN A 105 9.58 -12.14 4.04
CA ASN A 105 9.51 -13.41 4.78
C ASN A 105 10.87 -13.86 5.32
N GLN A 106 11.96 -13.36 4.74
CA GLN A 106 13.32 -13.70 5.15
C GLN A 106 13.75 -13.03 6.45
N VAL A 107 13.09 -11.93 6.86
CA VAL A 107 13.47 -11.25 8.11
C VAL A 107 12.80 -11.92 9.29
N PRO A 108 13.42 -11.85 10.50
CA PRO A 108 12.83 -12.46 11.70
C PRO A 108 11.47 -11.86 12.04
N GLU A 109 10.62 -12.67 12.68
CA GLU A 109 9.33 -12.22 13.18
C GLU A 109 9.51 -11.01 14.09
N GLY A 110 8.65 -10.01 13.90
CA GLY A 110 8.71 -8.77 14.68
C GLY A 110 9.70 -7.74 14.17
N TYR A 111 10.54 -8.10 13.20
CA TYR A 111 11.48 -7.15 12.61
C TYR A 111 10.77 -6.22 11.63
N ARG A 112 11.19 -4.95 11.61
CA ARG A 112 10.71 -3.96 10.65
C ARG A 112 11.90 -3.40 9.87
N VAL A 113 11.90 -3.57 8.56
CA VAL A 113 12.93 -2.98 7.70
C VAL A 113 12.79 -1.44 7.77
N LYS A 114 13.90 -0.75 8.00
CA LYS A 114 13.90 0.71 8.17
C LYS A 114 13.92 1.43 6.84
N GLY A 115 13.32 2.63 6.86
CA GLY A 115 13.35 3.54 5.71
C GLY A 115 12.38 3.14 4.60
N ASP A 116 12.47 3.84 3.48
CA ASP A 116 11.68 3.58 2.29
C ASP A 116 12.44 2.56 1.44
N TRP A 117 12.11 1.29 1.61
CA TRP A 117 12.89 0.18 1.08
C TRP A 117 12.23 -0.56 -0.08
N THR A 118 10.99 -0.21 -0.42
CA THR A 118 10.26 -0.95 -1.45
C THR A 118 10.55 -0.42 -2.85
N ALA A 119 10.08 -1.14 -3.85
CA ALA A 119 10.17 -0.70 -5.25
C ALA A 119 8.98 0.18 -5.66
N GLY A 120 8.10 0.51 -4.72
CA GLY A 120 6.91 1.34 -4.95
C GLY A 120 5.72 0.92 -4.09
N CYS A 121 5.78 -0.24 -3.47
CA CYS A 121 4.73 -0.73 -2.58
C CYS A 121 4.69 0.03 -1.25
N ILE A 122 3.62 -0.17 -0.52
CA ILE A 122 3.40 0.39 0.81
C ILE A 122 3.57 -0.73 1.83
N ALA A 123 4.55 -0.60 2.73
CA ALA A 123 4.85 -1.64 3.70
C ALA A 123 4.49 -1.23 5.12
N VAL A 124 3.92 -2.17 5.86
CA VAL A 124 3.59 -2.06 7.28
C VAL A 124 4.15 -3.28 8.01
N THR A 125 3.93 -3.37 9.31
CA THR A 125 4.33 -4.56 10.07
C THR A 125 3.42 -5.75 9.72
N ASN A 126 3.89 -6.97 10.00
CA ASN A 126 3.09 -8.16 9.74
C ASN A 126 1.76 -8.18 10.49
N PRO A 127 1.70 -7.86 11.80
CA PRO A 127 0.41 -7.78 12.48
C PRO A 127 -0.53 -6.74 11.87
N GLU A 128 0.01 -5.61 11.42
CA GLU A 128 -0.79 -4.55 10.81
C GLU A 128 -1.41 -4.99 9.49
N VAL A 129 -0.61 -5.61 8.61
CA VAL A 129 -1.17 -6.07 7.33
C VAL A 129 -2.18 -7.20 7.53
N ALA A 130 -2.00 -8.02 8.56
CA ALA A 130 -2.96 -9.06 8.88
C ALA A 130 -4.32 -8.48 9.29
N GLU A 131 -4.32 -7.39 10.08
CA GLU A 131 -5.55 -6.68 10.42
C GLU A 131 -6.25 -6.12 9.19
N ILE A 132 -5.49 -5.44 8.33
CA ILE A 132 -6.04 -4.86 7.10
C ILE A 132 -6.62 -5.95 6.22
N PHE A 133 -5.85 -7.00 6.01
CA PHE A 133 -6.24 -8.11 5.12
C PHE A 133 -7.55 -8.79 5.58
N ALA A 134 -7.69 -8.98 6.89
CA ALA A 134 -8.86 -9.66 7.46
C ALA A 134 -10.15 -8.86 7.29
N HIS A 135 -10.08 -7.54 7.10
CA HIS A 135 -11.24 -6.66 7.12
C HIS A 135 -11.47 -5.89 5.81
N THR A 136 -10.65 -6.12 4.80
CA THR A 136 -10.70 -5.36 3.53
C THR A 136 -11.22 -6.24 2.41
N LYS A 137 -12.12 -5.68 1.60
CA LYS A 137 -12.68 -6.36 0.42
C LYS A 137 -12.07 -5.82 -0.86
N ILE A 138 -12.08 -6.64 -1.90
CA ILE A 138 -11.79 -6.18 -3.26
C ILE A 138 -12.79 -5.08 -3.62
N GLY A 139 -12.30 -4.00 -4.22
CA GLY A 139 -13.08 -2.81 -4.55
C GLY A 139 -12.93 -1.66 -3.56
N THR A 140 -12.28 -1.89 -2.41
CA THR A 140 -12.05 -0.84 -1.42
C THR A 140 -11.18 0.27 -2.00
N GLU A 141 -11.59 1.51 -1.78
CA GLU A 141 -10.87 2.69 -2.27
C GLU A 141 -9.60 2.92 -1.45
N VAL A 142 -8.51 3.22 -2.18
CA VAL A 142 -7.22 3.61 -1.59
C VAL A 142 -6.80 4.91 -2.25
N GLU A 143 -6.75 5.99 -1.48
CA GLU A 143 -6.28 7.28 -1.96
C GLU A 143 -4.84 7.48 -1.49
N ILE A 144 -3.95 7.83 -2.43
CA ILE A 144 -2.53 8.09 -2.14
C ILE A 144 -2.24 9.54 -2.50
N ARG A 145 -1.84 10.32 -1.49
CA ARG A 145 -1.50 11.75 -1.62
C ARG A 145 0.00 11.96 -1.46
N PRO A 146 0.53 13.06 -2.04
CA PRO A 146 1.94 13.44 -1.86
C PRO A 146 2.41 13.53 -0.43
#